data_3b96602bf1c8f64de69da876e95b4383
#
_entry.id   3b96602bf1c8f64de69da876e95b4383
#
_cell.length_a   1.000
_cell.length_b   1.000
_cell.length_c   1.000
_cell.angle_alpha   90.00
_cell.angle_beta   90.00
_cell.angle_gamma   90.00
#
_symmetry.space_group_name_H-M   'P 1'
#
loop_
_entity.id
_entity.type
_entity.pdbx_description
1 polymer ?
#
loop_
_entity_poly.entity_id
_entity_poly.type
_entity_poly.pdbx_seq_one_letter_code
_entity_poly.pdbx_strand_id
1 'polypeptide(L)'
;MDEKREFLRHTLATLAYRLSRTLQNAPIDFGDFSGAGRRPVEILAHMGDLIVWAHNTAMGDPSWKATRPLPWPQESQRFFEALAAFDALLASHTPLMAPVENLFQGPIADALTHTGQLAMLRRFAGSPTRGENFYAAAIAAGQVGSAQPAPVKPF
;
A
#
# COMPACT_ATOMS: atom_id res chain seq x y z
N MET A 1 13.20 -16.08 -12.78
CA MET A 1 12.78 -14.70 -12.44
C MET A 1 13.95 -14.04 -11.74
N ASP A 2 14.19 -12.74 -11.97
CA ASP A 2 15.23 -11.98 -11.28
C ASP A 2 14.91 -11.90 -9.76
N GLU A 3 15.87 -12.27 -8.91
CA GLU A 3 15.71 -12.30 -7.45
C GLU A 3 15.31 -10.92 -6.88
N LYS A 4 15.83 -9.84 -7.45
CA LYS A 4 15.48 -8.47 -7.03
C LYS A 4 14.02 -8.14 -7.35
N ARG A 5 13.52 -8.57 -8.50
CA ARG A 5 12.10 -8.39 -8.86
C ARG A 5 11.21 -9.20 -7.92
N GLU A 6 11.58 -10.43 -7.61
CA GLU A 6 10.80 -11.27 -6.69
C GLU A 6 10.80 -10.69 -5.27
N PHE A 7 11.94 -10.18 -4.81
CA PHE A 7 11.99 -9.47 -3.53
C PHE A 7 11.12 -8.20 -3.54
N LEU A 8 11.11 -7.45 -4.65
CA LEU A 8 10.24 -6.27 -4.78
C LEU A 8 8.75 -6.66 -4.72
N ARG A 9 8.37 -7.76 -5.35
CA ARG A 9 7.02 -8.33 -5.24
C ARG A 9 6.66 -8.69 -3.79
N HIS A 10 7.62 -9.25 -3.04
CA HIS A 10 7.43 -9.51 -1.62
C HIS A 10 7.22 -8.21 -0.81
N THR A 11 7.91 -7.12 -1.17
CA THR A 11 7.67 -5.82 -0.52
C THR A 11 6.29 -5.26 -0.82
N LEU A 12 5.76 -5.45 -2.05
CA LEU A 12 4.37 -5.10 -2.38
C LEU A 12 3.36 -5.92 -1.56
N ALA A 13 3.60 -7.23 -1.43
CA ALA A 13 2.76 -8.08 -0.58
C ALA A 13 2.81 -7.66 0.90
N THR A 14 3.99 -7.23 1.38
CA THR A 14 4.15 -6.67 2.73
C THR A 14 3.34 -5.38 2.90
N LEU A 15 3.39 -4.48 1.93
CA LEU A 15 2.61 -3.25 1.92
C LEU A 15 1.09 -3.57 1.92
N ALA A 16 0.64 -4.50 1.06
CA ALA A 16 -0.76 -4.95 1.01
C ALA A 16 -1.23 -5.49 2.37
N TYR A 17 -0.43 -6.35 2.98
CA TYR A 17 -0.74 -6.96 4.27
C TYR A 17 -0.89 -5.89 5.36
N ARG A 18 0.10 -5.00 5.48
CA ARG A 18 0.14 -3.98 6.53
C ARG A 18 -0.98 -2.95 6.36
N LEU A 19 -1.22 -2.50 5.12
CA LEU A 19 -2.31 -1.59 4.85
C LEU A 19 -3.67 -2.25 5.08
N SER A 20 -3.88 -3.49 4.64
CA SER A 20 -5.12 -4.23 4.90
C SER A 20 -5.43 -4.30 6.40
N ARG A 21 -4.44 -4.57 7.26
CA ARG A 21 -4.61 -4.53 8.72
C ARG A 21 -5.04 -3.16 9.22
N THR A 22 -4.50 -2.11 8.65
CA THR A 22 -4.81 -0.73 9.02
C THR A 22 -6.22 -0.33 8.57
N LEU A 23 -6.68 -0.80 7.40
CA LEU A 23 -8.00 -0.48 6.86
C LEU A 23 -9.11 -1.36 7.43
N GLN A 24 -8.78 -2.57 7.89
CA GLN A 24 -9.76 -3.53 8.39
C GLN A 24 -10.53 -2.98 9.59
N ASN A 25 -11.87 -3.08 9.53
CA ASN A 25 -12.77 -2.58 10.58
C ASN A 25 -12.60 -1.08 10.90
N ALA A 26 -12.12 -0.29 9.95
CA ALA A 26 -12.13 1.16 10.09
C ALA A 26 -13.60 1.65 10.12
N PRO A 27 -13.95 2.61 11.01
CA PRO A 27 -15.26 3.24 10.97
C PRO A 27 -15.58 3.83 9.60
N ILE A 28 -16.84 3.83 9.22
CA ILE A 28 -17.26 4.30 7.88
C ILE A 28 -16.86 5.76 7.59
N ASP A 29 -16.78 6.57 8.63
CA ASP A 29 -16.42 7.98 8.60
C ASP A 29 -14.91 8.23 8.82
N PHE A 30 -14.12 7.17 9.02
CA PHE A 30 -12.68 7.31 9.29
C PHE A 30 -11.96 8.06 8.17
N GLY A 31 -12.36 7.89 6.92
CA GLY A 31 -11.75 8.59 5.80
C GLY A 31 -11.76 10.11 5.92
N ASP A 32 -12.77 10.66 6.62
CA ASP A 32 -12.95 12.09 6.84
C ASP A 32 -12.47 12.58 8.21
N PHE A 33 -11.85 11.70 9.00
CA PHE A 33 -11.30 12.08 10.30
C PHE A 33 -10.35 13.27 10.17
N SER A 34 -10.60 14.33 10.92
CA SER A 34 -9.81 15.55 10.94
C SER A 34 -9.23 15.78 12.34
N GLY A 35 -7.99 16.21 12.43
CA GLY A 35 -7.38 16.52 13.73
C GLY A 35 -5.85 16.44 13.75
N ALA A 36 -5.23 15.93 12.69
CA ALA A 36 -3.77 15.77 12.63
C ALA A 36 -3.21 16.03 11.21
N GLY A 37 -3.67 17.09 10.55
CA GLY A 37 -3.22 17.44 9.21
C GLY A 37 -4.08 16.80 8.12
N ARG A 38 -3.48 16.03 7.19
CA ARG A 38 -4.22 15.38 6.09
C ARG A 38 -5.22 14.36 6.62
N ARG A 39 -6.41 14.35 6.03
CA ARG A 39 -7.42 13.32 6.32
C ARG A 39 -6.96 11.95 5.80
N PRO A 40 -7.41 10.84 6.41
CA PRO A 40 -7.05 9.49 5.96
C PRO A 40 -7.33 9.25 4.47
N VAL A 41 -8.45 9.75 3.94
CA VAL A 41 -8.78 9.60 2.52
C VAL A 41 -7.77 10.30 1.61
N GLU A 42 -7.23 11.43 2.02
CA GLU A 42 -6.20 12.17 1.26
C GLU A 42 -4.85 11.44 1.27
N ILE A 43 -4.51 10.82 2.41
CA ILE A 43 -3.31 9.99 2.54
C ILE A 43 -3.44 8.74 1.67
N LEU A 44 -4.58 8.05 1.72
CA LEU A 44 -4.80 6.84 0.94
C LEU A 44 -4.82 7.14 -0.57
N ALA A 45 -5.41 8.27 -0.99
CA ALA A 45 -5.38 8.74 -2.38
C ALA A 45 -3.93 8.95 -2.84
N HIS A 46 -3.11 9.63 -2.04
CA HIS A 46 -1.69 9.84 -2.33
C HIS A 46 -0.92 8.50 -2.41
N MET A 47 -1.20 7.56 -1.53
CA MET A 47 -0.60 6.22 -1.60
C MET A 47 -0.96 5.50 -2.91
N GLY A 48 -2.21 5.60 -3.36
CA GLY A 48 -2.63 5.07 -4.65
C GLY A 48 -1.88 5.73 -5.81
N ASP A 49 -1.72 7.05 -5.77
CA ASP A 49 -0.94 7.79 -6.78
C ASP A 49 0.53 7.36 -6.81
N LEU A 50 1.15 7.11 -5.64
CA LEU A 50 2.52 6.58 -5.55
C LEU A 50 2.66 5.23 -6.27
N ILE A 51 1.72 4.31 -6.09
CA ILE A 51 1.80 2.98 -6.70
C ILE A 51 1.53 3.06 -8.21
N VAL A 52 0.57 3.87 -8.65
CA VAL A 52 0.36 4.13 -10.08
C VAL A 52 1.60 4.75 -10.72
N TRP A 53 2.21 5.72 -10.04
CA TRP A 53 3.44 6.36 -10.52
C TRP A 53 4.61 5.36 -10.57
N ALA A 54 4.76 4.48 -9.58
CA ALA A 54 5.78 3.43 -9.57
C ALA A 54 5.63 2.48 -10.77
N HIS A 55 4.41 2.02 -11.04
CA HIS A 55 4.09 1.19 -12.19
C HIS A 55 4.45 1.89 -13.51
N ASN A 56 4.00 3.14 -13.69
CA ASN A 56 4.23 3.89 -14.92
C ASN A 56 5.71 4.23 -15.10
N THR A 57 6.41 4.59 -14.02
CA THR A 57 7.87 4.82 -14.04
C THR A 57 8.63 3.56 -14.46
N ALA A 58 8.22 2.40 -13.94
CA ALA A 58 8.78 1.12 -14.34
C ALA A 58 8.54 0.79 -15.84
N MET A 59 7.49 1.36 -16.42
CA MET A 59 7.18 1.27 -17.86
C MET A 59 7.80 2.40 -18.71
N GLY A 60 8.53 3.34 -18.09
CA GLY A 60 9.21 4.44 -18.78
C GLY A 60 8.46 5.78 -18.80
N ASP A 61 7.35 5.90 -18.08
CA ASP A 61 6.63 7.17 -17.90
C ASP A 61 6.71 7.64 -16.43
N PRO A 62 7.71 8.46 -16.08
CA PRO A 62 7.88 8.98 -14.72
C PRO A 62 6.99 10.20 -14.40
N SER A 63 6.01 10.53 -15.24
CA SER A 63 5.17 11.70 -15.01
C SER A 63 4.26 11.50 -13.79
N TRP A 64 4.34 12.45 -12.84
CA TRP A 64 3.49 12.45 -11.65
C TRP A 64 2.11 13.03 -11.95
N LYS A 65 1.07 12.33 -11.49
CA LYS A 65 -0.31 12.81 -11.57
C LYS A 65 -0.98 12.62 -10.21
N ALA A 66 -1.28 13.74 -9.54
CA ALA A 66 -2.09 13.71 -8.33
C ALA A 66 -3.57 13.59 -8.69
N THR A 67 -4.29 12.69 -8.03
CA THR A 67 -5.73 12.53 -8.21
C THR A 67 -6.52 13.22 -7.09
N ARG A 68 -7.71 13.72 -7.41
CA ARG A 68 -8.65 14.18 -6.40
C ARG A 68 -9.16 12.95 -5.63
N PRO A 69 -9.15 12.98 -4.27
CA PRO A 69 -9.62 11.84 -3.50
C PRO A 69 -11.04 11.42 -3.84
N LEU A 70 -11.22 10.11 -4.04
CA LEU A 70 -12.52 9.45 -4.14
C LEU A 70 -13.07 9.19 -2.72
N PRO A 71 -14.35 8.81 -2.56
CA PRO A 71 -14.86 8.31 -1.29
C PRO A 71 -14.00 7.16 -0.73
N TRP A 72 -13.88 7.07 0.58
CA TRP A 72 -12.99 6.16 1.30
C TRP A 72 -12.98 4.70 0.78
N PRO A 73 -14.15 4.01 0.59
CA PRO A 73 -14.14 2.64 0.07
C PRO A 73 -13.58 2.53 -1.34
N GLN A 74 -13.82 3.55 -2.18
CA GLN A 74 -13.35 3.57 -3.57
C GLN A 74 -11.83 3.82 -3.64
N GLU A 75 -11.27 4.64 -2.74
CA GLU A 75 -9.82 4.81 -2.63
C GLU A 75 -9.12 3.53 -2.17
N SER A 76 -9.71 2.79 -1.24
CA SER A 76 -9.21 1.48 -0.85
C SER A 76 -9.17 0.51 -2.04
N GLN A 77 -10.26 0.44 -2.80
CA GLN A 77 -10.31 -0.39 -3.99
C GLN A 77 -9.24 0.02 -5.02
N ARG A 78 -9.16 1.32 -5.33
CA ARG A 78 -8.20 1.88 -6.28
C ARG A 78 -6.75 1.55 -5.88
N PHE A 79 -6.42 1.65 -4.59
CA PHE A 79 -5.08 1.32 -4.10
C PHE A 79 -4.72 -0.14 -4.38
N PHE A 80 -5.58 -1.09 -4.02
CA PHE A 80 -5.30 -2.51 -4.22
C PHE A 80 -5.30 -2.91 -5.70
N GLU A 81 -6.10 -2.26 -6.54
CA GLU A 81 -6.06 -2.44 -8.00
C GLU A 81 -4.73 -1.96 -8.59
N ALA A 82 -4.23 -0.79 -8.17
CA ALA A 82 -2.92 -0.28 -8.57
C ALA A 82 -1.79 -1.21 -8.12
N LEU A 83 -1.88 -1.72 -6.90
CA LEU A 83 -0.89 -2.65 -6.35
C LEU A 83 -0.87 -3.97 -7.13
N ALA A 84 -2.03 -4.51 -7.48
CA ALA A 84 -2.15 -5.72 -8.29
C ALA A 84 -1.58 -5.53 -9.71
N ALA A 85 -1.85 -4.38 -10.34
CA ALA A 85 -1.28 -4.06 -11.64
C ALA A 85 0.26 -3.97 -11.59
N PHE A 86 0.80 -3.36 -10.55
CA PHE A 86 2.26 -3.25 -10.38
C PHE A 86 2.91 -4.62 -10.09
N ASP A 87 2.31 -5.45 -9.24
CA ASP A 87 2.79 -6.82 -9.01
C ASP A 87 2.76 -7.66 -10.29
N ALA A 88 1.70 -7.56 -11.09
CA ALA A 88 1.59 -8.26 -12.38
C ALA A 88 2.70 -7.86 -13.36
N LEU A 89 3.05 -6.56 -13.42
CA LEU A 89 4.19 -6.09 -14.20
C LEU A 89 5.49 -6.71 -13.70
N LEU A 90 5.72 -6.71 -12.39
CA LEU A 90 6.93 -7.30 -11.79
C LEU A 90 7.01 -8.82 -11.98
N ALA A 91 5.88 -9.51 -12.02
CA ALA A 91 5.78 -10.95 -12.30
C ALA A 91 6.05 -11.30 -13.78
N SER A 92 5.88 -10.34 -14.67
CA SER A 92 6.06 -10.53 -16.12
C SER A 92 7.54 -10.56 -16.51
N HIS A 93 7.82 -10.85 -17.78
CA HIS A 93 9.17 -10.74 -18.37
C HIS A 93 9.42 -9.37 -19.02
N THR A 94 8.48 -8.43 -18.89
CA THR A 94 8.63 -7.08 -19.45
C THR A 94 9.85 -6.39 -18.82
N PRO A 95 10.80 -5.85 -19.63
CA PRO A 95 11.91 -5.09 -19.09
C PRO A 95 11.45 -3.89 -18.27
N LEU A 96 12.06 -3.66 -17.12
CA LEU A 96 11.80 -2.47 -16.32
C LEU A 96 12.71 -1.33 -16.77
N MET A 97 12.12 -0.15 -16.92
CA MET A 97 12.82 1.08 -17.32
C MET A 97 13.35 1.88 -16.11
N ALA A 98 13.17 1.36 -14.90
CA ALA A 98 13.67 1.95 -13.65
C ALA A 98 14.37 0.90 -12.78
N PRO A 99 15.42 1.28 -12.03
CA PRO A 99 16.06 0.39 -11.06
C PRO A 99 15.07 -0.06 -9.97
N VAL A 100 15.10 -1.34 -9.63
CA VAL A 100 14.20 -1.90 -8.58
C VAL A 100 14.44 -1.25 -7.22
N GLU A 101 15.69 -0.86 -6.94
CA GLU A 101 16.07 -0.16 -5.71
C GLU A 101 15.35 1.19 -5.61
N ASN A 102 15.25 1.94 -6.72
CA ASN A 102 14.57 3.24 -6.75
C ASN A 102 13.05 3.06 -6.59
N LEU A 103 12.47 2.01 -7.17
CA LEU A 103 11.06 1.67 -7.00
C LEU A 103 10.74 1.30 -5.54
N PHE A 104 11.68 0.68 -4.84
CA PHE A 104 11.52 0.41 -3.41
C PHE A 104 11.71 1.67 -2.57
N GLN A 105 12.89 2.33 -2.68
CA GLN A 105 13.28 3.44 -1.77
C GLN A 105 12.39 4.67 -1.88
N GLY A 106 11.78 4.90 -3.04
CA GLY A 106 10.82 5.97 -3.27
C GLY A 106 9.38 5.52 -2.95
N PRO A 107 8.59 5.14 -3.96
CA PRO A 107 7.14 4.98 -3.80
C PRO A 107 6.72 3.91 -2.79
N ILE A 108 7.41 2.76 -2.72
CA ILE A 108 7.00 1.68 -1.82
C ILE A 108 7.32 2.03 -0.37
N ALA A 109 8.53 2.51 -0.09
CA ALA A 109 8.91 2.92 1.26
C ALA A 109 8.07 4.10 1.76
N ASP A 110 7.74 5.05 0.87
CA ASP A 110 6.84 6.16 1.20
C ASP A 110 5.43 5.65 1.53
N ALA A 111 4.87 4.74 0.75
CA ALA A 111 3.58 4.13 1.03
C ALA A 111 3.57 3.35 2.36
N LEU A 112 4.67 2.67 2.74
CA LEU A 112 4.82 2.04 4.05
C LEU A 112 4.82 3.07 5.19
N THR A 113 5.49 4.20 4.99
CA THR A 113 5.48 5.33 5.95
C THR A 113 4.06 5.87 6.12
N HIS A 114 3.32 6.08 5.05
CA HIS A 114 1.93 6.53 5.09
C HIS A 114 0.99 5.49 5.72
N THR A 115 1.24 4.20 5.57
CA THR A 115 0.51 3.15 6.28
C THR A 115 0.63 3.34 7.81
N GLY A 116 1.82 3.67 8.30
CA GLY A 116 2.03 3.99 9.71
C GLY A 116 1.27 5.25 10.16
N GLN A 117 1.17 6.27 9.30
CA GLN A 117 0.37 7.47 9.56
C GLN A 117 -1.12 7.12 9.68
N LEU A 118 -1.66 6.31 8.77
CA LEU A 118 -3.06 5.85 8.85
C LEU A 118 -3.33 5.05 10.13
N ALA A 119 -2.41 4.18 10.55
CA ALA A 119 -2.54 3.43 11.80
C ALA A 119 -2.54 4.36 13.02
N MET A 120 -1.74 5.43 13.01
CA MET A 120 -1.72 6.45 14.06
C MET A 120 -3.03 7.25 14.08
N LEU A 121 -3.52 7.66 12.92
CA LEU A 121 -4.80 8.37 12.81
C LEU A 121 -5.98 7.52 13.30
N ARG A 122 -5.97 6.21 13.08
CA ARG A 122 -6.95 5.27 13.66
C ARG A 122 -6.93 5.32 15.19
N ARG A 123 -5.75 5.41 15.79
CA ARG A 123 -5.61 5.54 17.25
C ARG A 123 -6.20 6.87 17.74
N PHE A 124 -5.93 7.97 17.07
CA PHE A 124 -6.50 9.29 17.39
C PHE A 124 -8.03 9.31 17.20
N ALA A 125 -8.54 8.60 16.22
CA ALA A 125 -9.99 8.46 15.99
C ALA A 125 -10.68 7.48 16.95
N GLY A 126 -9.97 6.94 17.96
CA GLY A 126 -10.56 6.02 18.94
C GLY A 126 -10.82 4.61 18.43
N SER A 127 -10.27 4.24 17.28
CA SER A 127 -10.41 2.91 16.66
C SER A 127 -9.05 2.30 16.32
N PRO A 128 -8.18 2.03 17.31
CA PRO A 128 -6.82 1.53 17.07
C PRO A 128 -6.83 0.17 16.37
N THR A 129 -5.82 -0.06 15.54
CA THR A 129 -5.60 -1.38 14.95
C THR A 129 -5.01 -2.33 16.00
N ARG A 130 -5.39 -3.60 15.92
CA ARG A 130 -4.78 -4.64 16.77
C ARG A 130 -3.31 -4.86 16.36
N GLY A 131 -2.44 -5.00 17.35
CA GLY A 131 -1.03 -5.30 17.13
C GLY A 131 -0.81 -6.76 16.76
N GLU A 132 0.26 -7.03 16.04
CA GLU A 132 0.74 -8.38 15.73
C GLU A 132 2.25 -8.38 15.50
N ASN A 133 2.86 -9.54 15.59
CA ASN A 133 4.24 -9.74 15.20
C ASN A 133 4.32 -9.95 13.68
N PHE A 134 4.62 -8.89 12.93
CA PHE A 134 4.71 -8.93 11.47
C PHE A 134 5.85 -9.82 10.95
N TYR A 135 6.88 -10.09 11.73
CA TYR A 135 7.93 -11.03 11.34
C TYR A 135 7.38 -12.44 11.11
N ALA A 136 6.37 -12.83 11.90
CA ALA A 136 5.72 -14.15 11.80
C ALA A 136 4.53 -14.14 10.82
N ALA A 137 4.19 -13.02 10.20
CA ALA A 137 3.01 -12.92 9.34
C ALA A 137 3.15 -13.78 8.07
N ALA A 138 2.06 -14.39 7.63
CA ALA A 138 2.00 -15.17 6.41
C ALA A 138 1.89 -14.25 5.18
N ILE A 139 3.03 -13.71 4.75
CA ILE A 139 3.13 -12.81 3.60
C ILE A 139 3.84 -13.54 2.46
N ALA A 140 3.25 -13.56 1.27
CA ALA A 140 3.84 -14.18 0.09
C ALA A 140 3.71 -13.26 -1.13
N ALA A 141 4.73 -13.23 -1.99
CA ALA A 141 4.69 -12.49 -3.26
C ALA A 141 3.45 -12.87 -4.07
N GLY A 142 2.80 -11.89 -4.68
CA GLY A 142 1.52 -12.07 -5.38
C GLY A 142 0.27 -11.91 -4.52
N GLN A 143 0.37 -11.93 -3.20
CA GLN A 143 -0.75 -11.67 -2.29
C GLN A 143 -0.91 -10.17 -2.03
N VAL A 144 -1.37 -9.45 -3.04
CA VAL A 144 -1.43 -7.98 -3.06
C VAL A 144 -2.86 -7.42 -2.96
N GLY A 145 -3.86 -8.26 -2.75
CA GLY A 145 -5.25 -7.84 -2.58
C GLY A 145 -5.59 -7.38 -1.17
N SER A 146 -6.81 -6.88 -0.99
CA SER A 146 -7.33 -6.45 0.32
C SER A 146 -7.61 -7.62 1.28
N ALA A 147 -7.94 -8.80 0.74
CA ALA A 147 -8.13 -10.01 1.54
C ALA A 147 -6.77 -10.61 1.90
N GLN A 148 -6.44 -10.62 3.19
CA GLN A 148 -5.16 -11.11 3.70
C GLN A 148 -5.37 -12.23 4.74
N PRO A 149 -4.40 -13.14 4.90
CA PRO A 149 -4.48 -14.18 5.93
C PRO A 149 -4.67 -13.60 7.34
N ALA A 150 -5.29 -14.37 8.22
CA ALA A 150 -5.41 -13.98 9.64
C ALA A 150 -4.02 -13.80 10.28
N PRO A 151 -3.88 -12.93 11.31
CA PRO A 151 -2.63 -12.81 12.05
C PRO A 151 -2.16 -14.13 12.64
N VAL A 152 -0.87 -14.46 12.43
CA VAL A 152 -0.26 -15.67 13.00
C VAL A 152 0.07 -15.48 14.49
N LYS A 153 0.56 -14.31 14.86
CA LYS A 153 0.90 -13.94 16.25
C LYS A 153 0.33 -12.58 16.62
N PRO A 154 -0.98 -12.47 16.86
CA PRO A 154 -1.59 -11.25 17.40
C PRO A 154 -1.23 -11.05 18.86
N PHE A 155 -1.22 -9.78 19.34
CA PHE A 155 -1.04 -9.40 20.75
C PHE A 155 -1.84 -8.14 21.13
#